data_271f7320af00492502b6d04547ade6ac
#
_entry.id   271f7320af00492502b6d04547ade6ac
#
_cell.length_a   1.000
_cell.length_b   1.000
_cell.length_c   1.000
_cell.angle_alpha   90.00
_cell.angle_beta   90.00
_cell.angle_gamma   90.00
#
_symmetry.space_group_name_H-M   'P 1'
#
loop_
_entity.id
_entity.type
_entity.pdbx_description
1 polymer ?
#
loop_
_entity_poly.entity_id
_entity_poly.type
_entity_poly.pdbx_seq_one_letter_code
_entity_poly.pdbx_strand_id
1 'polypeptide(L)'
;NSIIEPLLTEQWFVDAKKLAKKPIQIVKDGKTSFYPETWTKTFFQWMKNIEPWCVSRQIWWGHRIPAWYDQHNNIFVAENEKEALKLAKKKNKNITKLKQETDVLDTWFSSALWPFATLGWPKKPMSFQNFILLLF
;
A
#
# COMPACT_ATOMS: atom_id res chain seq x y z
N ASN A 1 -13.73 33.47 -10.28
CA ASN A 1 -13.75 32.29 -11.14
C ASN A 1 -12.32 31.94 -11.50
N SER A 2 -11.85 30.76 -11.11
CA SER A 2 -10.54 30.24 -11.49
C SER A 2 -10.71 29.11 -12.49
N ILE A 3 -9.82 29.04 -13.47
CA ILE A 3 -9.76 27.93 -14.42
C ILE A 3 -9.09 26.75 -13.70
N ILE A 4 -9.68 25.57 -13.81
CA ILE A 4 -9.13 24.34 -13.29
C ILE A 4 -8.44 23.62 -14.45
N GLU A 5 -7.14 23.35 -14.28
CA GLU A 5 -6.34 22.67 -15.28
C GLU A 5 -5.62 21.45 -14.67
N PRO A 6 -5.39 20.37 -15.44
CA PRO A 6 -4.57 19.26 -14.99
C PRO A 6 -3.14 19.71 -14.73
N LEU A 7 -2.58 19.36 -13.57
CA LEU A 7 -1.20 19.62 -13.20
C LEU A 7 -0.47 18.29 -12.98
N LEU A 8 0.67 18.11 -13.67
CA LEU A 8 1.53 16.96 -13.45
C LEU A 8 2.33 17.17 -12.16
N THR A 9 2.18 16.25 -11.21
CA THR A 9 2.95 16.23 -9.96
C THR A 9 3.46 14.82 -9.68
N GLU A 10 4.52 14.72 -8.88
CA GLU A 10 4.98 13.44 -8.37
C GLU A 10 3.95 12.86 -7.40
N GLN A 11 3.64 11.59 -7.55
CA GLN A 11 2.63 10.88 -6.76
C GLN A 11 3.17 9.50 -6.37
N TRP A 12 2.63 8.97 -5.27
CA TRP A 12 2.91 7.61 -4.84
C TRP A 12 1.93 6.64 -5.48
N PHE A 13 2.46 5.57 -6.08
CA PHE A 13 1.68 4.53 -6.74
C PHE A 13 1.97 3.16 -6.15
N VAL A 14 0.92 2.36 -6.03
CA VAL A 14 1.04 0.92 -5.83
C VAL A 14 1.15 0.25 -7.19
N ASP A 15 2.20 -0.57 -7.39
CA ASP A 15 2.33 -1.43 -8.57
C ASP A 15 1.35 -2.62 -8.45
N ALA A 16 0.08 -2.33 -8.72
CA ALA A 16 -1.00 -3.30 -8.63
C ALA A 16 -0.83 -4.44 -9.64
N LYS A 17 -0.23 -4.17 -10.81
CA LYS A 17 0.06 -5.20 -11.83
C LYS A 17 1.02 -6.27 -11.30
N LYS A 18 2.05 -5.83 -10.57
CA LYS A 18 3.00 -6.76 -9.95
C LYS A 18 2.35 -7.55 -8.80
N LEU A 19 1.55 -6.88 -7.98
CA LEU A 19 0.87 -7.50 -6.85
C LEU A 19 -0.21 -8.50 -7.29
N ALA A 20 -0.90 -8.25 -8.39
CA ALA A 20 -1.95 -9.13 -8.92
C ALA A 20 -1.45 -10.51 -9.38
N LYS A 21 -0.17 -10.66 -9.68
CA LYS A 21 0.39 -11.93 -10.20
C LYS A 21 0.16 -13.10 -9.26
N LYS A 22 0.43 -12.90 -7.95
CA LYS A 22 0.29 -13.96 -6.95
C LYS A 22 -1.18 -14.36 -6.71
N PRO A 23 -2.14 -13.45 -6.49
CA PRO A 23 -3.56 -13.78 -6.41
C PRO A 23 -4.09 -14.52 -7.64
N ILE A 24 -3.73 -14.06 -8.85
CA ILE A 24 -4.10 -14.76 -10.11
C ILE A 24 -3.62 -16.21 -10.09
N GLN A 25 -2.37 -16.45 -9.67
CA GLN A 25 -1.81 -17.79 -9.63
C GLN A 25 -2.51 -18.68 -8.58
N ILE A 26 -2.81 -18.14 -7.40
CA ILE A 26 -3.49 -18.86 -6.32
C ILE A 26 -4.88 -19.35 -6.76
N VAL A 27 -5.64 -18.51 -7.47
CA VAL A 27 -6.95 -18.90 -8.01
C VAL A 27 -6.81 -19.90 -9.15
N LYS A 28 -5.83 -19.75 -10.04
CA LYS A 28 -5.55 -20.74 -11.10
C LYS A 28 -5.19 -22.12 -10.54
N ASP A 29 -4.44 -22.16 -9.45
CA ASP A 29 -4.02 -23.38 -8.77
C ASP A 29 -5.15 -24.03 -7.96
N GLY A 30 -6.36 -23.43 -7.95
CA GLY A 30 -7.49 -23.93 -7.18
C GLY A 30 -7.33 -23.81 -5.66
N LYS A 31 -6.31 -23.07 -5.16
CA LYS A 31 -6.09 -22.84 -3.73
C LYS A 31 -7.09 -21.87 -3.11
N THR A 32 -7.72 -21.06 -3.95
CA THR A 32 -8.82 -20.17 -3.62
C THR A 32 -9.86 -20.26 -4.73
N SER A 33 -11.13 -20.43 -4.37
CA SER A 33 -12.26 -20.51 -5.29
C SER A 33 -13.33 -19.50 -4.89
N PHE A 34 -14.18 -19.12 -5.85
CA PHE A 34 -15.31 -18.21 -5.62
C PHE A 34 -16.62 -18.99 -5.64
N TYR A 35 -17.55 -18.59 -4.78
CA TYR A 35 -18.90 -19.10 -4.79
C TYR A 35 -19.89 -17.93 -4.94
N PRO A 36 -20.79 -17.95 -5.93
CA PRO A 36 -20.83 -18.90 -7.04
C PRO A 36 -19.65 -18.73 -8.02
N GLU A 37 -19.30 -19.80 -8.76
CA GLU A 37 -18.13 -19.88 -9.61
C GLU A 37 -18.07 -18.80 -10.72
N THR A 38 -19.23 -18.24 -11.08
CA THR A 38 -19.34 -17.16 -12.07
C THR A 38 -18.43 -15.96 -11.76
N TRP A 39 -18.16 -15.67 -10.49
CA TRP A 39 -17.28 -14.59 -10.05
C TRP A 39 -15.80 -14.80 -10.39
N THR A 40 -15.39 -16.05 -10.64
CA THR A 40 -14.02 -16.36 -11.06
C THR A 40 -13.66 -15.65 -12.36
N LYS A 41 -14.58 -15.61 -13.33
CA LYS A 41 -14.39 -14.90 -14.60
C LYS A 41 -14.20 -13.39 -14.37
N THR A 42 -15.05 -12.79 -13.55
CA THR A 42 -14.99 -11.38 -13.20
C THR A 42 -13.67 -11.05 -12.49
N PHE A 43 -13.25 -11.87 -11.53
CA PHE A 43 -11.96 -11.72 -10.85
C PHE A 43 -10.80 -11.68 -11.84
N PHE A 44 -10.71 -12.65 -12.75
CA PHE A 44 -9.63 -12.67 -13.75
C PHE A 44 -9.68 -11.48 -14.69
N GLN A 45 -10.86 -11.01 -15.06
CA GLN A 45 -11.02 -9.83 -15.90
C GLN A 45 -10.44 -8.59 -15.20
N TRP A 46 -10.79 -8.38 -13.93
CA TRP A 46 -10.27 -7.25 -13.14
C TRP A 46 -8.76 -7.35 -12.92
N MET A 47 -8.27 -8.50 -12.46
CA MET A 47 -6.86 -8.67 -12.11
C MET A 47 -5.92 -8.60 -13.30
N LYS A 48 -6.35 -9.04 -14.48
CA LYS A 48 -5.54 -8.94 -15.70
C LYS A 48 -5.43 -7.54 -16.26
N ASN A 49 -6.46 -6.73 -16.04
CA ASN A 49 -6.56 -5.35 -16.53
C ASN A 49 -6.30 -4.30 -15.45
N ILE A 50 -5.77 -4.72 -14.31
CA ILE A 50 -5.54 -3.81 -13.19
C ILE A 50 -4.45 -2.79 -13.53
N GLU A 51 -4.73 -1.52 -13.24
CA GLU A 51 -3.79 -0.43 -13.46
C GLU A 51 -3.09 -0.03 -12.16
N PRO A 52 -1.93 0.64 -12.22
CA PRO A 52 -1.27 1.21 -11.04
C PRO A 52 -2.22 2.14 -10.28
N TRP A 53 -2.26 2.01 -8.97
CA TRP A 53 -3.15 2.79 -8.12
C TRP A 53 -2.40 3.94 -7.45
N CYS A 54 -2.80 5.18 -7.74
CA CYS A 54 -2.31 6.35 -7.03
C CYS A 54 -2.86 6.35 -5.60
N VAL A 55 -1.97 6.26 -4.62
CA VAL A 55 -2.32 6.16 -3.19
C VAL A 55 -2.03 7.42 -2.39
N SER A 56 -1.38 8.41 -2.97
CA SER A 56 -1.09 9.68 -2.29
C SER A 56 -2.24 10.68 -2.46
N ARG A 57 -2.51 11.44 -1.40
CA ARG A 57 -3.53 12.51 -1.36
C ARG A 57 -2.94 13.74 -0.69
N GLN A 58 -3.21 14.91 -1.28
CA GLN A 58 -2.78 16.23 -0.82
C GLN A 58 -3.89 16.86 0.03
N ILE A 59 -4.20 16.23 1.17
CA ILE A 59 -5.22 16.70 2.11
C ILE A 59 -4.61 16.90 3.50
N TRP A 60 -5.24 17.70 4.33
CA TRP A 60 -4.68 18.12 5.61
C TRP A 60 -4.72 17.04 6.69
N TRP A 61 -5.58 16.04 6.53
CA TRP A 61 -5.79 15.01 7.53
C TRP A 61 -5.78 13.62 6.91
N GLY A 62 -5.14 12.67 7.59
CA GLY A 62 -5.06 11.28 7.19
C GLY A 62 -3.79 10.60 7.69
N HIS A 63 -3.56 9.38 7.26
CA HIS A 63 -2.35 8.62 7.57
C HIS A 63 -1.22 9.05 6.64
N ARG A 64 -0.24 9.76 7.18
CA ARG A 64 0.93 10.20 6.39
C ARG A 64 1.70 9.01 5.85
N ILE A 65 2.15 9.15 4.61
CA ILE A 65 3.00 8.14 3.97
C ILE A 65 4.30 8.00 4.78
N PRO A 66 4.71 6.76 5.16
CA PRO A 66 5.87 6.53 6.01
C PRO A 66 7.18 6.58 5.20
N ALA A 67 7.40 7.67 4.50
CA ALA A 67 8.57 7.96 3.69
C ALA A 67 9.26 9.23 4.17
N TRP A 68 10.59 9.23 4.13
CA TRP A 68 11.42 10.35 4.54
C TRP A 68 12.48 10.64 3.45
N TYR A 69 12.77 11.90 3.27
CA TYR A 69 13.71 12.41 2.27
C TYR A 69 14.92 13.04 2.94
N ASP A 70 16.11 12.78 2.38
CA ASP A 70 17.30 13.53 2.73
C ASP A 70 17.45 14.80 1.86
N GLN A 71 18.53 15.53 2.05
CA GLN A 71 18.85 16.76 1.30
C GLN A 71 19.04 16.53 -0.21
N HIS A 72 19.25 15.28 -0.62
CA HIS A 72 19.47 14.87 -2.02
C HIS A 72 18.25 14.15 -2.60
N ASN A 73 17.07 14.27 -1.94
CA ASN A 73 15.83 13.59 -2.31
C ASN A 73 15.94 12.06 -2.34
N ASN A 74 16.90 11.45 -1.63
CA ASN A 74 16.88 10.01 -1.44
C ASN A 74 15.74 9.63 -0.50
N ILE A 75 15.01 8.57 -0.87
CA ILE A 75 13.82 8.10 -0.15
C ILE A 75 14.19 6.99 0.82
N PHE A 76 13.71 7.09 2.05
CA PHE A 76 13.83 6.08 3.10
C PHE A 76 12.45 5.76 3.65
N VAL A 77 12.02 4.51 3.53
CA VAL A 77 10.72 4.05 4.01
C VAL A 77 10.92 3.32 5.33
N ALA A 78 10.25 3.78 6.39
CA ALA A 78 10.32 3.18 7.73
C ALA A 78 9.08 3.55 8.55
N GLU A 79 8.83 2.84 9.64
CA GLU A 79 7.67 3.09 10.51
C GLU A 79 7.76 4.43 11.25
N ASN A 80 8.99 4.90 11.53
CA ASN A 80 9.23 6.13 12.27
C ASN A 80 10.54 6.80 11.84
N GLU A 81 10.70 8.07 12.22
CA GLU A 81 11.87 8.88 11.87
C GLU A 81 13.19 8.27 12.36
N LYS A 82 13.19 7.66 13.56
CA LYS A 82 14.42 7.06 14.13
C LYS A 82 14.93 5.90 13.26
N GLU A 83 14.03 5.09 12.75
CA GLU A 83 14.37 4.00 11.85
C GLU A 83 14.78 4.51 10.47
N ALA A 84 14.07 5.51 9.94
CA ALA A 84 14.45 6.16 8.70
C ALA A 84 15.88 6.75 8.79
N LEU A 85 16.21 7.42 9.89
CA LEU A 85 17.56 7.94 10.14
C LEU A 85 18.62 6.83 10.24
N LYS A 86 18.29 5.69 10.84
CA LYS A 86 19.21 4.53 10.87
C LYS A 86 19.47 4.01 9.46
N LEU A 87 18.43 3.92 8.62
CA LEU A 87 18.57 3.50 7.22
C LEU A 87 19.39 4.51 6.41
N ALA A 88 19.12 5.79 6.59
CA ALA A 88 19.84 6.87 5.93
C ALA A 88 21.34 6.88 6.31
N LYS A 89 21.66 6.74 7.60
CA LYS A 89 23.04 6.68 8.10
C LYS A 89 23.83 5.46 7.61
N LYS A 90 23.15 4.34 7.33
CA LYS A 90 23.80 3.19 6.68
C LYS A 90 24.25 3.51 5.28
N LYS A 91 23.52 4.37 4.55
CA LYS A 91 23.86 4.80 3.19
C LYS A 91 24.89 5.94 3.21
N ASN A 92 24.70 6.91 4.10
CA ASN A 92 25.63 8.02 4.30
C ASN A 92 25.59 8.49 5.77
N LYS A 93 26.75 8.35 6.47
CA LYS A 93 26.89 8.69 7.90
C LYS A 93 26.64 10.17 8.22
N ASN A 94 26.77 11.04 7.22
CA ASN A 94 26.63 12.49 7.40
C ASN A 94 25.16 12.97 7.40
N ILE A 95 24.19 12.09 7.16
CA ILE A 95 22.77 12.46 7.19
C ILE A 95 22.33 12.60 8.64
N THR A 96 21.94 13.83 9.02
CA THR A 96 21.52 14.18 10.38
C THR A 96 20.02 14.47 10.49
N LYS A 97 19.39 14.86 9.37
CA LYS A 97 17.98 15.27 9.34
C LYS A 97 17.28 14.69 8.11
N LEU A 98 16.03 14.30 8.30
CA LEU A 98 15.14 13.86 7.23
C LEU A 98 13.85 14.69 7.26
N LYS A 99 13.23 14.86 6.09
CA LYS A 99 11.90 15.46 5.95
C LYS A 99 10.91 14.35 5.64
N GLN A 100 9.85 14.23 6.44
CA GLN A 100 8.80 13.26 6.17
C GLN A 100 7.95 13.73 5.00
N GLU A 101 7.44 12.77 4.22
CA GLU A 101 6.42 13.00 3.21
C GLU A 101 5.21 13.75 3.81
N THR A 102 4.69 14.72 3.06
CA THR A 102 3.53 15.51 3.50
C THR A 102 2.21 14.89 3.10
N ASP A 103 2.22 14.10 2.02
CA ASP A 103 1.05 13.43 1.51
C ASP A 103 0.57 12.35 2.47
N VAL A 104 -0.73 12.10 2.43
CA VAL A 104 -1.38 11.05 3.20
C VAL A 104 -1.84 9.92 2.27
N LEU A 105 -2.04 8.75 2.84
CA LEU A 105 -2.56 7.59 2.11
C LEU A 105 -4.04 7.78 1.77
N ASP A 106 -4.42 7.28 0.60
CA ASP A 106 -5.82 7.13 0.19
C ASP A 106 -6.62 6.36 1.26
N THR A 107 -7.86 6.79 1.51
CA THR A 107 -8.75 6.19 2.51
C THR A 107 -8.97 4.69 2.24
N TRP A 108 -9.10 4.31 0.96
CA TRP A 108 -9.29 2.92 0.58
C TRP A 108 -8.06 2.03 0.85
N PHE A 109 -6.87 2.61 0.88
CA PHE A 109 -5.66 1.88 1.27
C PHE A 109 -5.77 1.38 2.72
N SER A 110 -6.16 2.25 3.63
CA SER A 110 -6.35 1.90 5.05
C SER A 110 -7.58 1.00 5.25
N SER A 111 -8.68 1.28 4.55
CA SER A 111 -9.92 0.50 4.65
C SER A 111 -9.75 -0.94 4.19
N ALA A 112 -8.97 -1.18 3.14
CA ALA A 112 -8.67 -2.53 2.66
C ALA A 112 -7.88 -3.37 3.68
N LEU A 113 -7.16 -2.73 4.60
CA LEU A 113 -6.40 -3.42 5.65
C LEU A 113 -7.24 -3.71 6.91
N TRP A 114 -8.43 -3.12 7.04
CA TRP A 114 -9.24 -3.23 8.25
C TRP A 114 -9.56 -4.68 8.67
N PRO A 115 -9.99 -5.59 7.77
CA PRO A 115 -10.27 -6.98 8.14
C PRO A 115 -9.07 -7.71 8.72
N PHE A 116 -7.86 -7.33 8.33
CA PHE A 116 -6.61 -7.93 8.78
C PHE A 116 -6.08 -7.25 10.05
N ALA A 117 -6.10 -5.91 10.09
CA ALA A 117 -5.55 -5.13 11.18
C ALA A 117 -6.32 -5.35 12.49
N THR A 118 -7.66 -5.44 12.44
CA THR A 118 -8.52 -5.71 13.60
C THR A 118 -8.28 -7.09 14.19
N LEU A 119 -7.79 -8.04 13.41
CA LEU A 119 -7.41 -9.38 13.85
C LEU A 119 -5.94 -9.49 14.26
N GLY A 120 -5.23 -8.36 14.35
CA GLY A 120 -3.86 -8.26 14.87
C GLY A 120 -2.75 -8.48 13.85
N TRP A 121 -3.06 -8.49 12.54
CA TRP A 121 -2.01 -8.47 11.50
C TRP A 121 -1.12 -7.21 11.63
N PRO A 122 0.19 -7.23 11.40
CA PRO A 122 0.99 -8.32 10.78
C PRO A 122 1.47 -9.40 11.75
N LYS A 123 1.22 -9.28 13.06
CA LYS A 123 1.42 -10.39 13.99
C LYS A 123 0.46 -11.51 13.55
N LYS A 124 0.77 -12.76 13.82
CA LYS A 124 -0.08 -13.91 13.48
C LYS A 124 -0.79 -14.44 14.74
N PRO A 125 -1.74 -13.72 15.34
CA PRO A 125 -2.49 -14.25 16.47
C PRO A 125 -3.43 -15.37 16.01
N MET A 126 -3.84 -16.22 16.94
CA MET A 126 -4.76 -17.34 16.66
C MET A 126 -6.10 -16.87 16.06
N SER A 127 -6.59 -15.69 16.49
CA SER A 127 -7.77 -15.03 15.93
C SER A 127 -7.65 -14.79 14.42
N PHE A 128 -6.50 -14.30 13.95
CA PHE A 128 -6.27 -14.07 12.53
C PHE A 128 -6.35 -15.37 11.72
N GLN A 129 -5.79 -16.46 12.22
CA GLN A 129 -5.83 -17.76 11.54
C GLN A 129 -7.25 -18.32 11.46
N ASN A 130 -8.03 -18.19 12.54
CA ASN A 130 -9.37 -18.78 12.62
C ASN A 130 -10.42 -17.97 11.84
N PHE A 131 -10.37 -16.65 11.86
CA PHE A 131 -11.40 -15.81 11.23
C PHE A 131 -11.17 -15.52 9.76
N ILE A 132 -9.92 -15.46 9.29
CA ILE A 132 -9.64 -15.28 7.87
C ILE A 132 -10.02 -16.52 7.05
N LEU A 133 -9.92 -17.72 7.62
CA LEU A 133 -10.40 -18.94 6.98
C LEU A 133 -11.94 -19.02 6.85
N LEU A 134 -12.68 -18.19 7.60
CA LEU A 134 -14.15 -18.13 7.53
C LEU A 134 -14.68 -17.04 6.59
N LEU A 135 -13.83 -16.13 6.11
CA LEU A 135 -14.19 -15.00 5.22
C LEU A 135 -13.83 -15.24 3.75
N PHE A 136 -13.20 -16.35 3.45
CA PHE A 136 -12.84 -16.84 2.13
C PHE A 136 -13.25 -18.32 2.02
#